data_642a884f6747d08aab40ece66f398bca
#
_entry.id   642a884f6747d08aab40ece66f398bca
#
_cell.length_a   1.000
_cell.length_b   1.000
_cell.length_c   1.000
_cell.angle_alpha   90.00
_cell.angle_beta   90.00
_cell.angle_gamma   90.00
#
_symmetry.space_group_name_H-M   'P 1'
#
loop_
_entity.id
_entity.type
_entity.pdbx_description
1 polymer ?
#
loop_
_entity_poly.entity_id
_entity_poly.type
_entity_poly.pdbx_seq_one_letter_code
_entity_poly.pdbx_strand_id
1 'polypeptide(L)'
;MLGRSTVAFLVTVFAVELVVEGKIYDRCAHASELRWKHNFPKNQIADWVCIAHHESSFNTAALGGPNSDGSRDHGLFQINDRYWCSPPGQHNDCGINCAALRDDNIADDVKCIRKIYGRHGFSAWVAWINWCRGKNL
;
A
#
# COMPACT_ATOMS: atom_id res chain seq x y z
N MET A 1 -5.78 26.74 62.07
CA MET A 1 -6.40 26.53 60.78
C MET A 1 -5.36 25.91 59.84
N LEU A 2 -5.50 24.62 59.58
CA LEU A 2 -4.64 23.91 58.64
C LEU A 2 -5.27 24.05 57.22
N GLY A 3 -4.65 24.89 56.39
CA GLY A 3 -5.03 24.99 54.99
C GLY A 3 -4.66 23.71 54.26
N ARG A 4 -5.64 22.99 53.80
CA ARG A 4 -5.42 21.87 52.90
C ARG A 4 -5.08 22.43 51.49
N SER A 5 -3.81 22.35 51.12
CA SER A 5 -3.40 22.55 49.72
C SER A 5 -3.86 21.35 48.92
N THR A 6 -4.86 21.56 48.10
CA THR A 6 -5.24 20.60 47.06
C THR A 6 -4.24 20.76 45.91
N VAL A 7 -3.31 19.81 45.79
CA VAL A 7 -2.45 19.74 44.62
C VAL A 7 -3.28 19.11 43.50
N ALA A 8 -3.68 19.93 42.54
CA ALA A 8 -4.33 19.45 41.34
C ALA A 8 -3.25 18.85 40.40
N PHE A 9 -3.27 17.54 40.21
CA PHE A 9 -2.46 16.89 39.19
C PHE A 9 -3.12 17.13 37.84
N LEU A 10 -2.51 17.94 36.99
CA LEU A 10 -2.85 18.03 35.60
C LEU A 10 -2.29 16.79 34.90
N VAL A 11 -3.16 15.83 34.60
CA VAL A 11 -2.82 14.72 33.72
C VAL A 11 -2.95 15.23 32.30
N THR A 12 -1.82 15.57 31.67
CA THR A 12 -1.78 15.84 30.24
C THR A 12 -1.84 14.51 29.52
N VAL A 13 -3.00 14.19 28.96
CA VAL A 13 -3.14 13.05 28.07
C VAL A 13 -2.55 13.49 26.74
N PHE A 14 -1.33 13.04 26.44
CA PHE A 14 -0.80 13.11 25.07
C PHE A 14 -1.55 12.06 24.26
N ALA A 15 -2.41 12.51 23.34
CA ALA A 15 -2.89 11.64 22.27
C ALA A 15 -1.69 11.27 21.42
N VAL A 16 -1.22 10.03 21.58
CA VAL A 16 -0.24 9.47 20.65
C VAL A 16 -1.02 9.21 19.35
N GLU A 17 -0.93 10.14 18.41
CA GLU A 17 -1.32 9.86 17.03
C GLU A 17 -0.36 8.80 16.54
N LEU A 18 -0.88 7.59 16.35
CA LEU A 18 -0.18 6.54 15.62
C LEU A 18 -0.09 7.00 14.16
N VAL A 19 0.97 7.72 13.82
CA VAL A 19 1.34 7.96 12.44
C VAL A 19 1.86 6.64 11.92
N VAL A 20 1.04 5.93 11.14
CA VAL A 20 1.49 4.74 10.41
C VAL A 20 2.31 5.25 9.25
N GLU A 21 3.62 5.31 9.46
CA GLU A 21 4.55 5.68 8.40
C GLU A 21 4.74 4.50 7.46
N GLY A 22 4.77 4.79 6.15
CA GLY A 22 5.18 3.85 5.15
C GLY A 22 6.68 3.61 5.19
N LYS A 23 7.14 2.63 4.44
CA LYS A 23 8.56 2.31 4.28
C LYS A 23 8.94 2.18 2.81
N ILE A 24 10.23 2.28 2.53
CA ILE A 24 10.80 1.94 1.23
C ILE A 24 11.44 0.57 1.35
N TYR A 25 10.96 -0.38 0.56
CA TYR A 25 11.52 -1.72 0.53
C TYR A 25 12.87 -1.76 -0.17
N ASP A 26 13.80 -2.54 0.37
CA ASP A 26 14.86 -3.14 -0.41
C ASP A 26 14.27 -4.17 -1.39
N ARG A 27 14.79 -4.22 -2.61
CA ARG A 27 14.31 -5.13 -3.66
C ARG A 27 14.27 -6.59 -3.21
N CYS A 28 15.35 -7.07 -2.62
CA CYS A 28 15.46 -8.46 -2.17
C CYS A 28 14.54 -8.76 -0.98
N ALA A 29 14.39 -7.80 -0.06
CA ALA A 29 13.48 -7.93 1.07
C ALA A 29 12.01 -7.99 0.59
N HIS A 30 11.64 -7.18 -0.40
CA HIS A 30 10.31 -7.23 -1.01
C HIS A 30 10.04 -8.58 -1.69
N ALA A 31 10.99 -9.05 -2.50
CA ALA A 31 10.89 -10.35 -3.16
C ALA A 31 10.73 -11.49 -2.15
N SER A 32 11.55 -11.47 -1.10
CA SER A 32 11.51 -12.47 -0.02
C SER A 32 10.17 -12.46 0.73
N GLU A 33 9.64 -11.30 1.06
CA GLU A 33 8.35 -11.18 1.72
C GLU A 33 7.21 -11.73 0.86
N LEU A 34 7.18 -11.38 -0.42
CA LEU A 34 6.20 -11.93 -1.36
C LEU A 34 6.27 -13.46 -1.44
N ARG A 35 7.47 -14.00 -1.53
CA ARG A 35 7.67 -15.44 -1.69
C ARG A 35 7.34 -16.22 -0.43
N TRP A 36 7.84 -15.81 0.72
CA TRP A 36 7.85 -16.61 1.94
C TRP A 36 6.75 -16.24 2.93
N LYS A 37 6.37 -14.98 2.99
CA LYS A 37 5.29 -14.51 3.87
C LYS A 37 3.92 -14.57 3.18
N HIS A 38 3.86 -14.22 1.90
CA HIS A 38 2.60 -14.14 1.15
C HIS A 38 2.40 -15.27 0.15
N ASN A 39 3.33 -16.20 0.06
CA ASN A 39 3.23 -17.42 -0.75
C ASN A 39 2.95 -17.19 -2.25
N PHE A 40 3.54 -16.15 -2.82
CA PHE A 40 3.46 -15.97 -4.27
C PHE A 40 4.24 -17.05 -5.00
N PRO A 41 3.76 -17.51 -6.16
CA PRO A 41 4.51 -18.44 -6.99
C PRO A 41 5.87 -17.86 -7.38
N LYS A 42 6.91 -18.69 -7.33
CA LYS A 42 8.28 -18.29 -7.64
C LYS A 42 8.38 -17.60 -9.01
N ASN A 43 7.63 -18.09 -10.00
CA ASN A 43 7.65 -17.57 -11.37
C ASN A 43 6.94 -16.21 -11.53
N GLN A 44 6.28 -15.68 -10.50
CA GLN A 44 5.64 -14.37 -10.51
C GLN A 44 6.41 -13.30 -9.75
N ILE A 45 7.38 -13.69 -8.93
CA ILE A 45 8.08 -12.76 -8.03
C ILE A 45 8.77 -11.63 -8.82
N ALA A 46 9.46 -11.97 -9.89
CA ALA A 46 10.17 -10.97 -10.70
C ALA A 46 9.22 -9.92 -11.30
N ASP A 47 8.05 -10.33 -11.75
CA ASP A 47 7.04 -9.41 -12.28
C ASP A 47 6.48 -8.48 -11.20
N TRP A 48 6.13 -9.01 -10.04
CA TRP A 48 5.64 -8.19 -8.93
C TRP A 48 6.67 -7.21 -8.40
N VAL A 49 7.92 -7.62 -8.33
CA VAL A 49 9.05 -6.74 -7.95
C VAL A 49 9.25 -5.64 -8.99
N CYS A 50 9.18 -5.98 -10.27
CA CYS A 50 9.28 -5.01 -11.36
C CYS A 50 8.13 -3.98 -11.32
N ILE A 51 6.91 -4.44 -11.08
CA ILE A 51 5.74 -3.56 -10.92
C ILE A 51 5.95 -2.59 -9.76
N ALA A 52 6.29 -3.08 -8.58
CA ALA A 52 6.51 -2.22 -7.41
C ALA A 52 7.64 -1.20 -7.63
N HIS A 53 8.70 -1.60 -8.32
CA HIS A 53 9.79 -0.69 -8.67
C HIS A 53 9.29 0.48 -9.54
N HIS A 54 8.59 0.18 -10.62
CA HIS A 54 8.18 1.19 -11.60
C HIS A 54 6.94 1.96 -11.16
N GLU A 55 6.06 1.39 -10.33
CA GLU A 55 4.88 2.08 -9.83
C GLU A 55 5.20 3.05 -8.68
N SER A 56 6.01 2.63 -7.72
CA SER A 56 6.20 3.37 -6.47
C SER A 56 7.64 3.55 -6.04
N SER A 57 8.62 3.05 -6.79
CA SER A 57 10.01 2.94 -6.34
C SER A 57 10.13 2.22 -4.98
N PHE A 58 9.33 1.18 -4.80
CA PHE A 58 9.22 0.38 -3.56
C PHE A 58 8.70 1.16 -2.34
N ASN A 59 8.07 2.30 -2.53
CA ASN A 59 7.54 3.12 -1.44
C ASN A 59 6.10 2.71 -1.09
N THR A 60 5.91 2.12 0.08
CA THR A 60 4.59 1.70 0.55
C THR A 60 3.65 2.87 0.82
N ALA A 61 4.16 4.07 1.06
CA ALA A 61 3.38 5.28 1.32
C ALA A 61 3.05 6.09 0.05
N ALA A 62 3.41 5.61 -1.13
CA ALA A 62 3.24 6.35 -2.37
C ALA A 62 1.77 6.69 -2.65
N LEU A 63 1.53 7.94 -3.03
CA LEU A 63 0.25 8.44 -3.49
C LEU A 63 0.47 9.08 -4.87
N GLY A 64 0.01 8.40 -5.91
CA GLY A 64 0.13 8.85 -7.29
C GLY A 64 -1.11 9.59 -7.78
N GLY A 65 -0.98 10.27 -8.92
CA GLY A 65 -2.05 11.02 -9.53
C GLY A 65 -2.08 12.49 -9.08
N PRO A 66 -3.17 13.25 -9.34
CA PRO A 66 -4.41 12.71 -9.91
C PRO A 66 -4.25 12.28 -11.39
N ASN A 67 -4.95 11.20 -11.73
CA ASN A 67 -5.10 10.76 -13.12
C ASN A 67 -6.07 11.70 -13.86
N SER A 68 -6.20 11.55 -15.17
CA SER A 68 -7.08 12.39 -15.98
C SER A 68 -8.55 12.34 -15.55
N ASP A 69 -8.98 11.25 -14.94
CA ASP A 69 -10.33 11.07 -14.40
C ASP A 69 -10.48 11.54 -12.93
N GLY A 70 -9.45 12.12 -12.36
CA GLY A 70 -9.40 12.57 -10.97
C GLY A 70 -9.07 11.48 -9.95
N SER A 71 -8.97 10.21 -10.38
CA SER A 71 -8.60 9.11 -9.49
C SER A 71 -7.14 9.20 -9.05
N ARG A 72 -6.81 8.54 -7.95
CA ARG A 72 -5.45 8.41 -7.44
C ARG A 72 -5.08 6.95 -7.25
N ASP A 73 -3.79 6.71 -7.16
CA ASP A 73 -3.20 5.39 -7.02
C ASP A 73 -2.46 5.29 -5.69
N HIS A 74 -2.66 4.17 -4.99
CA HIS A 74 -2.29 4.03 -3.59
C HIS A 74 -1.28 2.92 -3.35
N GLY A 75 -0.22 3.26 -2.64
CA GLY A 75 0.73 2.32 -2.05
C GLY A 75 1.74 1.71 -3.00
N LEU A 76 2.33 0.63 -2.54
CA LEU A 76 3.43 -0.07 -3.20
C LEU A 76 3.13 -0.46 -4.66
N PHE A 77 1.91 -0.90 -4.93
CA PHE A 77 1.45 -1.36 -6.23
C PHE A 77 0.57 -0.36 -6.96
N GLN A 78 0.41 0.86 -6.43
CA GLN A 78 -0.37 1.95 -7.02
C GLN A 78 -1.79 1.50 -7.41
N ILE A 79 -2.52 1.00 -6.43
CA ILE A 79 -3.90 0.53 -6.58
C ILE A 79 -4.84 1.71 -6.76
N ASN A 80 -5.60 1.71 -7.84
CA ASN A 80 -6.46 2.82 -8.23
C ASN A 80 -7.73 2.91 -7.39
N ASP A 81 -8.09 4.11 -6.94
CA ASP A 81 -9.25 4.34 -6.09
C ASP A 81 -10.57 4.48 -6.83
N ARG A 82 -10.60 4.47 -8.14
CA ARG A 82 -11.85 4.48 -8.88
C ARG A 82 -12.64 3.18 -8.68
N TYR A 83 -11.95 2.04 -8.62
CA TYR A 83 -12.59 0.72 -8.62
C TYR A 83 -12.29 -0.13 -7.38
N TRP A 84 -11.11 0.03 -6.78
CA TRP A 84 -10.56 -1.00 -5.90
C TRP A 84 -10.61 -0.68 -4.42
N CYS A 85 -10.55 0.60 -4.03
CA CYS A 85 -10.59 1.04 -2.64
C CYS A 85 -11.42 2.30 -2.45
N SER A 86 -11.83 2.58 -1.20
CA SER A 86 -12.66 3.73 -0.84
C SER A 86 -12.37 4.16 0.60
N PRO A 87 -12.51 5.44 1.00
CA PRO A 87 -12.71 6.61 0.17
C PRO A 87 -11.45 7.01 -0.61
N PRO A 88 -11.53 7.88 -1.64
CA PRO A 88 -12.71 8.61 -2.12
C PRO A 88 -13.53 7.88 -3.19
N GLY A 89 -13.06 6.74 -3.68
CA GLY A 89 -13.72 5.99 -4.74
C GLY A 89 -15.14 5.56 -4.37
N GLN A 90 -16.02 5.45 -5.38
CA GLN A 90 -17.38 4.96 -5.20
C GLN A 90 -17.48 3.44 -5.24
N HIS A 91 -16.57 2.81 -5.99
CA HIS A 91 -16.40 1.37 -6.02
C HIS A 91 -15.34 0.98 -5.01
N ASN A 92 -15.48 -0.19 -4.44
CA ASN A 92 -14.52 -0.70 -3.47
C ASN A 92 -14.45 -2.23 -3.60
N ASP A 93 -13.99 -2.67 -4.73
CA ASP A 93 -13.98 -4.10 -5.06
C ASP A 93 -13.05 -4.92 -4.18
N CYS A 94 -12.01 -4.32 -3.64
CA CYS A 94 -11.13 -4.97 -2.66
C CYS A 94 -11.66 -4.89 -1.22
N GLY A 95 -12.69 -4.09 -0.97
CA GLY A 95 -13.27 -3.94 0.38
C GLY A 95 -12.30 -3.33 1.39
N ILE A 96 -11.56 -2.31 1.00
CA ILE A 96 -10.48 -1.72 1.80
C ILE A 96 -10.48 -0.21 1.74
N ASN A 97 -10.08 0.43 2.86
CA ASN A 97 -9.78 1.85 2.88
C ASN A 97 -8.49 2.13 2.11
N CYS A 98 -8.52 3.09 1.19
CA CYS A 98 -7.35 3.43 0.39
C CYS A 98 -6.13 3.82 1.23
N ALA A 99 -6.33 4.48 2.37
CA ALA A 99 -5.23 4.82 3.28
C ALA A 99 -4.53 3.58 3.85
N ALA A 100 -5.22 2.46 4.02
CA ALA A 100 -4.63 1.21 4.48
C ALA A 100 -3.67 0.59 3.46
N LEU A 101 -3.75 1.00 2.19
CA LEU A 101 -2.82 0.59 1.15
C LEU A 101 -1.51 1.40 1.16
N ARG A 102 -1.38 2.41 2.03
CA ARG A 102 -0.23 3.31 2.09
C ARG A 102 0.57 3.20 3.38
N ASP A 103 0.30 2.21 4.20
CA ASP A 103 1.06 1.90 5.41
C ASP A 103 2.24 0.95 5.10
N ASP A 104 3.00 0.58 6.13
CA ASP A 104 4.15 -0.31 5.99
C ASP A 104 3.78 -1.80 5.96
N ASN A 105 2.52 -2.14 6.23
CA ASN A 105 2.01 -3.51 6.17
C ASN A 105 1.34 -3.76 4.81
N ILE A 106 1.96 -4.57 3.98
CA ILE A 106 1.46 -4.85 2.63
C ILE A 106 0.48 -6.03 2.55
N ALA A 107 0.03 -6.58 3.67
CA ALA A 107 -0.91 -7.71 3.66
C ALA A 107 -2.22 -7.36 2.94
N ASP A 108 -2.74 -6.15 3.17
CA ASP A 108 -3.95 -5.64 2.50
C ASP A 108 -3.72 -5.41 1.01
N ASP A 109 -2.59 -4.83 0.66
CA ASP A 109 -2.15 -4.63 -0.72
C ASP A 109 -2.09 -5.96 -1.47
N VAL A 110 -1.46 -6.96 -0.87
CA VAL A 110 -1.32 -8.30 -1.45
C VAL A 110 -2.68 -8.95 -1.71
N LYS A 111 -3.60 -8.84 -0.77
CA LYS A 111 -4.96 -9.36 -0.95
C LYS A 111 -5.67 -8.69 -2.13
N CYS A 112 -5.52 -7.37 -2.24
CA CYS A 112 -6.13 -6.61 -3.32
C CYS A 112 -5.49 -6.92 -4.69
N ILE A 113 -4.17 -6.97 -4.79
CA ILE A 113 -3.50 -7.27 -6.06
C ILE A 113 -3.80 -8.68 -6.56
N ARG A 114 -4.00 -9.65 -5.66
CA ARG A 114 -4.44 -10.99 -6.05
C ARG A 114 -5.81 -10.95 -6.74
N LYS A 115 -6.72 -10.13 -6.24
CA LYS A 115 -8.04 -9.95 -6.84
C LYS A 115 -7.96 -9.27 -8.20
N ILE A 116 -7.18 -8.21 -8.32
CA ILE A 116 -6.95 -7.49 -9.57
C ILE A 116 -6.31 -8.41 -10.61
N TYR A 117 -5.27 -9.13 -10.21
CA TYR A 117 -4.58 -10.09 -11.07
C TYR A 117 -5.50 -11.23 -11.53
N GLY A 118 -6.35 -11.73 -10.64
CA GLY A 118 -7.33 -12.77 -10.98
C GLY A 118 -8.30 -12.36 -12.07
N ARG A 119 -8.63 -11.06 -12.17
CA ARG A 119 -9.53 -10.52 -13.19
C ARG A 119 -8.83 -10.13 -14.48
N HIS A 120 -7.64 -9.54 -14.40
CA HIS A 120 -7.00 -8.82 -15.50
C HIS A 120 -5.58 -9.30 -15.81
N GLY A 121 -5.00 -10.16 -14.97
CA GLY A 121 -3.58 -10.49 -15.07
C GLY A 121 -2.67 -9.28 -14.80
N PHE A 122 -1.41 -9.40 -15.15
CA PHE A 122 -0.45 -8.30 -15.01
C PHE A 122 -0.78 -7.08 -15.88
N SER A 123 -1.58 -7.25 -16.93
CA SER A 123 -1.97 -6.15 -17.83
C SER A 123 -2.79 -5.06 -17.16
N ALA A 124 -3.29 -5.28 -15.94
CA ALA A 124 -3.90 -4.24 -15.13
C ALA A 124 -2.92 -3.11 -14.78
N TRP A 125 -1.64 -3.39 -14.77
CA TRP A 125 -0.58 -2.42 -14.48
C TRP A 125 0.09 -1.95 -15.76
N VAL A 126 -0.08 -0.66 -16.09
CA VAL A 126 0.57 -0.03 -17.25
C VAL A 126 2.10 -0.13 -17.16
N ALA A 127 2.65 -0.01 -15.93
CA ALA A 127 4.07 -0.18 -15.70
C ALA A 127 4.58 -1.57 -16.09
N TRP A 128 3.77 -2.62 -15.87
CA TRP A 128 4.16 -3.96 -16.33
C TRP A 128 4.23 -4.06 -17.85
N ILE A 129 3.24 -3.51 -18.54
CA ILE A 129 3.21 -3.51 -20.01
C ILE A 129 4.43 -2.77 -20.57
N ASN A 130 4.77 -1.62 -19.98
CA ASN A 130 5.81 -0.74 -20.49
C ASN A 130 7.23 -1.17 -20.10
N TRP A 131 7.41 -1.80 -18.93
CA TRP A 131 8.73 -1.99 -18.34
C TRP A 131 9.08 -3.43 -17.96
N CYS A 132 8.10 -4.29 -17.78
CA CYS A 132 8.30 -5.62 -17.22
C CYS A 132 8.02 -6.74 -18.20
N ARG A 133 6.99 -6.60 -19.01
CA ARG A 133 6.55 -7.63 -19.95
C ARG A 133 7.64 -8.00 -20.95
N GLY A 134 7.93 -9.30 -21.03
CA GLY A 134 8.92 -9.83 -21.99
C GLY A 134 10.37 -9.46 -21.66
N LYS A 135 10.63 -8.95 -20.47
CA LYS A 135 11.99 -8.66 -20.00
C LYS A 135 12.57 -9.85 -19.27
N ASN A 136 13.89 -9.97 -19.35
CA ASN A 136 14.63 -10.90 -18.51
C ASN A 136 14.89 -10.20 -17.15
N LEU A 137 14.04 -10.50 -16.20
CA LEU A 137 14.03 -9.85 -14.89
C LEU A 137 14.88 -10.62 -13.86
#